data_79216c255cd709e350a4179512e82d48
#
_entry.id   79216c255cd709e350a4179512e82d48
#
_cell.length_a   1.000
_cell.length_b   1.000
_cell.length_c   1.000
_cell.angle_alpha   90.00
_cell.angle_beta   90.00
_cell.angle_gamma   90.00
#
_symmetry.space_group_name_H-M   'P 1'
#
loop_
_entity.id
_entity.type
_entity.pdbx_description
1 polymer ?
#
loop_
_entity_poly.entity_id
_entity_poly.type
_entity_poly.pdbx_seq_one_letter_code
_entity_poly.pdbx_strand_id
1 'polypeptide(L)'
;FELNALARDCDWRLMPDLTFFDGESFAAGGVRLTAIATPGHCANHMGYAVEGSGSLLTGDHVMGWNSTLVAVPDGSMADYLSSLRKVIGLPYTHYLPAHGGPIEDGLGYARALLAHRELRNRQIIDGVQGGATTIRELLAKIYPTLTTSLRSAAALTLKAHIEYLEAQVL
;
A
#
# COMPACT_ATOMS: atom_id res chain seq x y z
N PHE A 1 4.19 17.18 -10.22
CA PHE A 1 2.93 16.43 -10.29
C PHE A 1 2.05 16.91 -9.13
N GLU A 2 0.95 17.55 -9.45
CA GLU A 2 0.04 18.05 -8.41
C GLU A 2 -0.83 16.88 -7.92
N LEU A 3 -0.75 16.54 -6.64
CA LEU A 3 -1.69 15.65 -5.94
C LEU A 3 -3.16 16.05 -6.18
N ASN A 4 -3.41 17.32 -6.44
CA ASN A 4 -4.69 17.87 -6.83
C ASN A 4 -5.36 17.17 -8.03
N ALA A 5 -4.59 16.53 -8.92
CA ALA A 5 -5.16 15.79 -10.05
C ALA A 5 -5.77 14.45 -9.64
N LEU A 6 -5.21 13.77 -8.62
CA LEU A 6 -5.74 12.51 -8.09
C LEU A 6 -6.93 12.75 -7.14
N ALA A 7 -7.00 13.93 -6.53
CA ALA A 7 -8.02 14.28 -5.56
C ALA A 7 -9.27 14.94 -6.17
N ARG A 8 -9.27 15.25 -7.47
CA ARG A 8 -10.38 15.98 -8.14
C ARG A 8 -11.72 15.25 -8.10
N ASP A 9 -11.66 13.91 -8.10
CA ASP A 9 -12.85 13.05 -8.14
C ASP A 9 -13.27 12.55 -6.75
N CYS A 10 -12.67 13.04 -5.67
CA CYS A 10 -13.03 12.69 -4.31
C CYS A 10 -14.14 13.59 -3.78
N ASP A 11 -15.16 13.02 -3.15
CA ASP A 11 -16.16 13.81 -2.41
C ASP A 11 -15.69 14.10 -0.99
N TRP A 12 -15.07 15.24 -0.81
CA TRP A 12 -14.57 15.71 0.49
C TRP A 12 -15.67 16.10 1.49
N ARG A 13 -16.94 16.05 1.07
CA ARG A 13 -18.10 16.36 1.91
C ARG A 13 -18.75 15.12 2.51
N LEU A 14 -18.22 13.91 2.18
CA LEU A 14 -18.72 12.67 2.72
C LEU A 14 -18.57 12.69 4.25
N MET A 15 -19.70 12.58 4.94
CA MET A 15 -19.77 12.40 6.39
C MET A 15 -20.18 10.96 6.64
N PRO A 16 -19.29 10.12 7.22
CA PRO A 16 -19.64 8.72 7.53
C PRO A 16 -20.65 8.67 8.66
N ASP A 17 -21.63 7.77 8.58
CA ASP A 17 -22.58 7.52 9.68
C ASP A 17 -21.89 6.87 10.88
N LEU A 18 -20.86 6.06 10.63
CA LEU A 18 -20.08 5.36 11.66
C LEU A 18 -18.58 5.44 11.31
N THR A 19 -17.76 5.51 12.33
CA THR A 19 -16.29 5.42 12.23
C THR A 19 -15.80 4.27 13.10
N PHE A 20 -14.72 3.60 12.68
CA PHE A 20 -14.17 2.45 13.41
C PHE A 20 -12.66 2.64 13.63
N PHE A 21 -12.20 2.17 14.78
CA PHE A 21 -10.79 2.03 15.08
C PHE A 21 -10.30 0.59 14.82
N ASP A 22 -9.01 0.42 14.83
CA ASP A 22 -8.37 -0.89 14.65
C ASP A 22 -8.87 -1.90 15.70
N GLY A 23 -9.30 -3.06 15.22
CA GLY A 23 -9.82 -4.15 16.05
C GLY A 23 -11.31 -4.03 16.42
N GLU A 24 -11.99 -2.93 16.10
CA GLU A 24 -13.43 -2.80 16.35
C GLU A 24 -14.25 -3.66 15.41
N SER A 25 -15.30 -4.29 15.93
CA SER A 25 -16.18 -5.17 15.15
C SER A 25 -17.58 -4.59 15.04
N PHE A 26 -18.19 -4.76 13.89
CA PHE A 26 -19.55 -4.34 13.60
C PHE A 26 -20.28 -5.37 12.72
N ALA A 27 -21.59 -5.29 12.65
CA ALA A 27 -22.41 -6.14 11.78
C ALA A 27 -22.92 -5.35 10.58
N ALA A 28 -22.79 -5.90 9.39
CA ALA A 28 -23.33 -5.36 8.16
C ALA A 28 -23.88 -6.49 7.28
N GLY A 29 -25.13 -6.37 6.83
CA GLY A 29 -25.76 -7.35 5.94
C GLY A 29 -25.80 -8.79 6.48
N GLY A 30 -25.87 -8.97 7.81
CA GLY A 30 -25.86 -10.29 8.46
C GLY A 30 -24.44 -10.90 8.62
N VAL A 31 -23.40 -10.17 8.25
CA VAL A 31 -22.01 -10.57 8.42
C VAL A 31 -21.36 -9.71 9.49
N ARG A 32 -20.53 -10.32 10.37
CA ARG A 32 -19.70 -9.57 11.30
C ARG A 32 -18.35 -9.28 10.67
N LEU A 33 -17.95 -8.02 10.72
CA LEU A 33 -16.68 -7.52 10.22
C LEU A 33 -15.83 -6.96 11.36
N THR A 34 -14.53 -7.13 11.30
CA THR A 34 -13.58 -6.50 12.22
C THR A 34 -12.67 -5.56 11.42
N ALA A 35 -12.64 -4.30 11.82
CA ALA A 35 -11.79 -3.28 11.19
C ALA A 35 -10.31 -3.55 11.49
N ILE A 36 -9.49 -3.51 10.45
CA ILE A 36 -8.03 -3.70 10.53
C ILE A 36 -7.36 -2.47 9.92
N ALA A 37 -6.81 -1.60 10.76
CA ALA A 37 -6.07 -0.45 10.25
C ALA A 37 -4.83 -0.92 9.49
N THR A 38 -4.71 -0.49 8.24
CA THR A 38 -3.62 -0.81 7.32
C THR A 38 -3.13 0.45 6.60
N PRO A 39 -2.65 1.48 7.36
CA PRO A 39 -2.14 2.71 6.77
C PRO A 39 -0.96 2.44 5.83
N GLY A 40 -0.73 3.36 4.90
CA GLY A 40 0.40 3.32 3.98
C GLY A 40 0.05 3.67 2.55
N HIS A 41 -1.02 3.14 1.95
CA HIS A 41 -1.56 3.66 0.69
C HIS A 41 -2.12 5.08 0.90
N CYS A 42 -2.94 5.24 1.93
CA CYS A 42 -3.33 6.50 2.55
C CYS A 42 -3.29 6.36 4.08
N ALA A 43 -3.28 7.48 4.79
CA ALA A 43 -3.09 7.51 6.24
C ALA A 43 -4.23 6.83 7.02
N ASN A 44 -5.45 6.89 6.50
CA ASN A 44 -6.66 6.34 7.13
C ASN A 44 -7.13 5.01 6.52
N HIS A 45 -6.26 4.30 5.78
CA HIS A 45 -6.66 3.07 5.11
C HIS A 45 -7.06 1.97 6.10
N MET A 46 -8.19 1.29 5.79
CA MET A 46 -8.73 0.18 6.57
C MET A 46 -9.00 -1.02 5.67
N GLY A 47 -8.64 -2.20 6.16
CA GLY A 47 -9.17 -3.48 5.70
C GLY A 47 -10.22 -4.02 6.67
N TYR A 48 -10.92 -5.09 6.29
CA TYR A 48 -11.93 -5.69 7.14
C TYR A 48 -11.84 -7.20 7.13
N ALA A 49 -11.65 -7.79 8.29
CA ALA A 49 -11.72 -9.23 8.47
C ALA A 49 -13.17 -9.69 8.48
N VAL A 50 -13.49 -10.76 7.74
CA VAL A 50 -14.81 -11.36 7.67
C VAL A 50 -14.87 -12.52 8.65
N GLU A 51 -15.64 -12.38 9.72
CA GLU A 51 -15.71 -13.38 10.79
C GLU A 51 -16.18 -14.74 10.25
N GLY A 52 -15.49 -15.81 10.66
CA GLY A 52 -15.85 -17.19 10.30
C GLY A 52 -15.51 -17.61 8.87
N SER A 53 -15.03 -16.70 8.00
CA SER A 53 -14.73 -17.03 6.59
C SER A 53 -13.25 -17.27 6.27
N GLY A 54 -12.34 -16.88 7.18
CA GLY A 54 -10.89 -16.86 6.90
C GLY A 54 -10.47 -15.80 5.87
N SER A 55 -11.38 -14.88 5.54
CA SER A 55 -11.19 -13.87 4.49
C SER A 55 -10.88 -12.49 5.07
N LEU A 56 -10.07 -11.71 4.34
CA LEU A 56 -9.74 -10.34 4.62
C LEU A 56 -10.03 -9.46 3.40
N LEU A 57 -10.90 -8.47 3.56
CA LEU A 57 -11.10 -7.38 2.62
C LEU A 57 -9.90 -6.44 2.73
N THR A 58 -9.00 -6.47 1.77
CA THR A 58 -7.70 -5.77 1.88
C THR A 58 -7.72 -4.34 1.33
N GLY A 59 -8.82 -3.90 0.73
CA GLY A 59 -8.89 -2.58 0.09
C GLY A 59 -7.77 -2.42 -0.95
N ASP A 60 -7.13 -1.26 -0.90
CA ASP A 60 -5.97 -0.94 -1.74
C ASP A 60 -4.62 -1.23 -1.08
N HIS A 61 -4.62 -1.78 0.13
CA HIS A 61 -3.37 -2.18 0.79
C HIS A 61 -2.70 -3.37 0.08
N VAL A 62 -3.48 -4.38 -0.29
CA VAL A 62 -3.04 -5.52 -1.11
C VAL A 62 -4.00 -5.65 -2.29
N MET A 63 -3.54 -5.32 -3.50
CA MET A 63 -4.30 -5.38 -4.74
C MET A 63 -4.03 -6.68 -5.49
N GLY A 64 -5.05 -7.24 -6.18
CA GLY A 64 -4.99 -8.56 -6.82
C GLY A 64 -4.33 -8.57 -8.21
N TRP A 65 -3.71 -7.48 -8.65
CA TRP A 65 -3.11 -7.38 -10.00
C TRP A 65 -1.74 -6.70 -10.04
N ASN A 66 -1.45 -5.84 -9.07
CA ASN A 66 -0.20 -5.08 -9.01
C ASN A 66 0.08 -4.60 -7.59
N SER A 67 1.24 -4.03 -7.35
CA SER A 67 1.53 -3.37 -6.08
C SER A 67 0.82 -2.01 -6.01
N THR A 68 0.28 -1.67 -4.84
CA THR A 68 -0.41 -0.39 -4.63
C THR A 68 0.51 0.82 -4.80
N LEU A 69 -0.09 1.95 -5.15
CA LEU A 69 0.57 3.25 -5.10
C LEU A 69 0.76 3.67 -3.63
N VAL A 70 1.97 4.07 -3.28
CA VAL A 70 2.27 4.77 -2.01
C VAL A 70 2.79 6.14 -2.38
N ALA A 71 1.99 7.17 -2.15
CA ALA A 71 2.28 8.53 -2.60
C ALA A 71 2.25 9.50 -1.41
N VAL A 72 3.39 10.09 -1.10
CA VAL A 72 3.50 11.15 -0.09
C VAL A 72 2.79 12.43 -0.56
N PRO A 73 2.18 13.24 0.34
CA PRO A 73 2.31 13.19 1.79
C PRO A 73 1.31 12.27 2.51
N ASP A 74 0.24 11.81 1.89
CA ASP A 74 -0.79 11.00 2.53
C ASP A 74 -0.36 9.53 2.69
N GLY A 75 0.31 8.96 1.68
CA GLY A 75 0.91 7.63 1.75
C GLY A 75 2.27 7.63 2.46
N SER A 76 2.57 6.52 3.13
CA SER A 76 3.81 6.30 3.88
C SER A 76 4.36 4.90 3.63
N MET A 77 5.61 4.80 3.17
CA MET A 77 6.25 3.49 2.96
C MET A 77 6.55 2.77 4.28
N ALA A 78 6.86 3.51 5.35
CA ALA A 78 7.06 2.94 6.68
C ALA A 78 5.78 2.25 7.17
N ASP A 79 4.65 2.96 7.09
CA ASP A 79 3.35 2.44 7.51
C ASP A 79 2.89 1.29 6.61
N TYR A 80 3.11 1.40 5.29
CA TYR A 80 2.77 0.34 4.34
C TYR A 80 3.50 -0.97 4.65
N LEU A 81 4.81 -0.92 4.90
CA LEU A 81 5.60 -2.09 5.27
C LEU A 81 5.19 -2.66 6.63
N SER A 82 4.89 -1.80 7.61
CA SER A 82 4.37 -2.20 8.90
C SER A 82 3.02 -2.91 8.77
N SER A 83 2.10 -2.34 7.99
CA SER A 83 0.79 -2.90 7.71
C SER A 83 0.86 -4.23 6.95
N LEU A 84 1.79 -4.40 6.00
CA LEU A 84 2.02 -5.70 5.36
C LEU A 84 2.46 -6.77 6.37
N ARG A 85 3.39 -6.43 7.26
CA ARG A 85 3.83 -7.37 8.32
C ARG A 85 2.69 -7.70 9.28
N LYS A 86 1.87 -6.72 9.64
CA LYS A 86 0.67 -6.93 10.46
C LYS A 86 -0.28 -7.92 9.78
N VAL A 87 -0.64 -7.69 8.52
CA VAL A 87 -1.58 -8.54 7.77
C VAL A 87 -1.03 -9.96 7.60
N ILE A 88 0.27 -10.13 7.35
CA ILE A 88 0.95 -11.45 7.29
C ILE A 88 0.85 -12.19 8.62
N GLY A 89 0.79 -11.50 9.75
CA GLY A 89 0.65 -12.08 11.08
C GLY A 89 -0.78 -12.46 11.47
N LEU A 90 -1.79 -12.08 10.67
CA LEU A 90 -3.19 -12.38 10.93
C LEU A 90 -3.57 -13.78 10.38
N PRO A 91 -4.60 -14.44 10.94
CA PRO A 91 -5.00 -15.80 10.54
C PRO A 91 -5.89 -15.84 9.28
N TYR A 92 -5.78 -14.86 8.39
CA TYR A 92 -6.59 -14.79 7.16
C TYR A 92 -5.74 -15.19 5.98
N THR A 93 -6.22 -16.15 5.20
CA THR A 93 -5.50 -16.69 4.04
C THR A 93 -6.09 -16.28 2.71
N HIS A 94 -7.34 -15.87 2.69
CA HIS A 94 -8.09 -15.46 1.52
C HIS A 94 -8.21 -13.95 1.48
N TYR A 95 -7.68 -13.30 0.44
CA TYR A 95 -7.75 -11.84 0.35
C TYR A 95 -8.71 -11.40 -0.74
N LEU A 96 -9.53 -10.42 -0.41
CA LEU A 96 -10.52 -9.81 -1.29
C LEU A 96 -10.15 -8.33 -1.46
N PRO A 97 -9.39 -7.99 -2.50
CA PRO A 97 -8.93 -6.63 -2.74
C PRO A 97 -10.01 -5.73 -3.35
N ALA A 98 -9.84 -4.40 -3.25
CA ALA A 98 -10.71 -3.45 -3.95
C ALA A 98 -10.44 -3.45 -5.47
N HIS A 99 -9.22 -3.80 -5.89
CA HIS A 99 -8.84 -3.88 -7.29
C HIS A 99 -8.17 -5.21 -7.62
N GLY A 100 -8.55 -5.80 -8.76
CA GLY A 100 -8.12 -7.13 -9.19
C GLY A 100 -9.06 -8.23 -8.71
N GLY A 101 -8.67 -9.49 -8.90
CA GLY A 101 -9.45 -10.65 -8.45
C GLY A 101 -9.11 -11.08 -7.03
N PRO A 102 -9.92 -12.01 -6.45
CA PRO A 102 -9.60 -12.67 -5.20
C PRO A 102 -8.21 -13.32 -5.22
N ILE A 103 -7.57 -13.35 -4.06
CA ILE A 103 -6.22 -13.92 -3.87
C ILE A 103 -6.34 -15.10 -2.91
N GLU A 104 -6.23 -16.33 -3.44
CA GLU A 104 -6.42 -17.56 -2.68
C GLU A 104 -5.30 -17.80 -1.64
N ASP A 105 -4.04 -17.55 -2.00
CA ASP A 105 -2.91 -17.55 -1.09
C ASP A 105 -2.53 -16.11 -0.73
N GLY A 106 -3.36 -15.46 0.07
CA GLY A 106 -3.15 -14.09 0.53
C GLY A 106 -1.86 -13.90 1.30
N LEU A 107 -1.49 -14.86 2.15
CA LEU A 107 -0.26 -14.78 2.93
C LEU A 107 1.00 -14.87 2.06
N GLY A 108 1.04 -15.80 1.12
CA GLY A 108 2.14 -15.92 0.15
C GLY A 108 2.25 -14.66 -0.71
N TYR A 109 1.12 -14.14 -1.17
CA TYR A 109 1.07 -12.92 -1.97
C TYR A 109 1.56 -11.68 -1.19
N ALA A 110 1.11 -11.49 0.06
CA ALA A 110 1.55 -10.38 0.91
C ALA A 110 3.05 -10.46 1.24
N ARG A 111 3.60 -11.67 1.47
CA ARG A 111 5.04 -11.88 1.63
C ARG A 111 5.82 -11.52 0.37
N ALA A 112 5.31 -11.87 -0.80
CA ALA A 112 5.92 -11.51 -2.08
C ALA A 112 5.92 -9.99 -2.30
N LEU A 113 4.83 -9.28 -1.94
CA LEU A 113 4.77 -7.82 -1.97
C LEU A 113 5.79 -7.20 -1.01
N LEU A 114 5.91 -7.72 0.22
CA LEU A 114 6.90 -7.24 1.19
C LEU A 114 8.33 -7.39 0.64
N ALA A 115 8.65 -8.57 0.14
CA ALA A 115 9.96 -8.84 -0.46
C ALA A 115 10.24 -7.94 -1.68
N HIS A 116 9.22 -7.67 -2.51
CA HIS A 116 9.32 -6.73 -3.64
C HIS A 116 9.65 -5.31 -3.17
N ARG A 117 9.01 -4.83 -2.10
CA ARG A 117 9.29 -3.49 -1.53
C ARG A 117 10.69 -3.41 -0.93
N GLU A 118 11.13 -4.46 -0.23
CA GLU A 118 12.49 -4.54 0.32
C GLU A 118 13.55 -4.61 -0.78
N LEU A 119 13.27 -5.33 -1.87
CA LEU A 119 14.14 -5.30 -3.06
C LEU A 119 14.23 -3.89 -3.65
N ARG A 120 13.11 -3.16 -3.69
CA ARG A 120 13.09 -1.77 -4.18
C ARG A 120 13.95 -0.86 -3.31
N ASN A 121 13.91 -1.02 -1.98
CA ASN A 121 14.80 -0.29 -1.06
C ASN A 121 16.27 -0.54 -1.40
N ARG A 122 16.67 -1.79 -1.62
CA ARG A 122 18.06 -2.13 -2.02
C ARG A 122 18.44 -1.48 -3.35
N GLN A 123 17.57 -1.55 -4.36
CA GLN A 123 17.83 -0.94 -5.67
C GLN A 123 17.99 0.59 -5.60
N ILE A 124 17.27 1.26 -4.70
CA ILE A 124 17.42 2.70 -4.47
C ILE A 124 18.78 2.97 -3.84
N ILE A 125 19.16 2.24 -2.81
CA ILE A 125 20.47 2.37 -2.15
C ILE A 125 21.60 2.16 -3.17
N ASP A 126 21.55 1.08 -3.93
CA ASP A 126 22.54 0.77 -4.98
C ASP A 126 22.58 1.87 -6.05
N GLY A 127 21.42 2.39 -6.41
CA GLY A 127 21.30 3.48 -7.39
C GLY A 127 21.97 4.76 -6.91
N VAL A 128 21.77 5.15 -5.64
CA VAL A 128 22.38 6.32 -5.01
C VAL A 128 23.90 6.11 -4.85
N GLN A 129 24.35 4.96 -4.37
CA GLN A 129 25.76 4.61 -4.27
C GLN A 129 26.44 4.61 -5.65
N GLY A 130 25.70 4.23 -6.71
CA GLY A 130 26.12 4.28 -8.10
C GLY A 130 25.99 5.67 -8.75
N GLY A 131 25.87 6.75 -7.95
CA GLY A 131 25.93 8.15 -8.37
C GLY A 131 24.60 8.74 -8.86
N ALA A 132 23.44 8.09 -8.66
CA ALA A 132 22.16 8.73 -8.92
C ALA A 132 21.86 9.79 -7.87
N THR A 133 21.55 11.01 -8.32
CA THR A 133 21.27 12.17 -7.45
C THR A 133 19.84 12.67 -7.56
N THR A 134 19.08 12.13 -8.51
CA THR A 134 17.69 12.53 -8.78
C THR A 134 16.74 11.34 -8.89
N ILE A 135 15.46 11.56 -8.57
CA ILE A 135 14.41 10.56 -8.79
C ILE A 135 14.32 10.13 -10.26
N ARG A 136 14.59 11.03 -11.19
CA ARG A 136 14.61 10.73 -12.63
C ARG A 136 15.68 9.70 -12.98
N GLU A 137 16.87 9.83 -12.43
CA GLU A 137 17.98 8.88 -12.64
C GLU A 137 17.68 7.53 -11.99
N LEU A 138 17.10 7.52 -10.77
CA LEU A 138 16.64 6.29 -10.13
C LEU A 138 15.54 5.60 -10.94
N LEU A 139 14.56 6.35 -11.46
CA LEU A 139 13.52 5.80 -12.33
C LEU A 139 14.11 5.12 -13.57
N ALA A 140 15.10 5.76 -14.23
CA ALA A 140 15.73 5.20 -15.42
C ALA A 140 16.50 3.92 -15.10
N LYS A 141 17.17 3.85 -13.94
CA LYS A 141 17.92 2.66 -13.50
C LYS A 141 17.00 1.51 -13.07
N ILE A 142 15.95 1.82 -12.29
CA ILE A 142 15.10 0.82 -11.64
C ILE A 142 13.99 0.34 -12.58
N TYR A 143 13.50 1.22 -13.44
CA TYR A 143 12.37 0.96 -14.35
C TYR A 143 12.71 1.36 -15.82
N PRO A 144 13.68 0.72 -16.45
CA PRO A 144 14.15 1.12 -17.78
C PRO A 144 13.07 1.05 -18.88
N THR A 145 12.07 0.16 -18.71
CA THR A 145 11.00 -0.07 -19.68
C THR A 145 9.64 0.51 -19.29
N LEU A 146 9.60 1.36 -18.24
CA LEU A 146 8.34 1.90 -17.72
C LEU A 146 7.69 2.85 -18.74
N THR A 147 6.40 2.61 -19.00
CA THR A 147 5.60 3.48 -19.87
C THR A 147 5.46 4.89 -19.29
N THR A 148 5.28 5.89 -20.16
CA THR A 148 5.19 7.30 -19.74
C THR A 148 4.05 7.54 -18.77
N SER A 149 2.91 6.87 -18.95
CA SER A 149 1.73 7.00 -18.07
C SER A 149 1.97 6.57 -16.62
N LEU A 150 2.88 5.62 -16.39
CA LEU A 150 3.18 5.10 -15.06
C LEU A 150 4.35 5.82 -14.37
N ARG A 151 5.11 6.66 -15.10
CA ARG A 151 6.30 7.32 -14.55
C ARG A 151 6.01 8.21 -13.35
N SER A 152 4.90 8.93 -13.37
CA SER A 152 4.51 9.82 -12.26
C SER A 152 4.19 9.02 -11.00
N ALA A 153 3.40 7.96 -11.11
CA ALA A 153 3.06 7.08 -10.00
C ALA A 153 4.31 6.39 -9.42
N ALA A 154 5.20 5.90 -10.28
CA ALA A 154 6.46 5.30 -9.87
C ALA A 154 7.39 6.31 -9.17
N ALA A 155 7.43 7.58 -9.64
CA ALA A 155 8.21 8.64 -9.00
C ALA A 155 7.71 8.94 -7.57
N LEU A 156 6.40 9.02 -7.38
CA LEU A 156 5.80 9.22 -6.06
C LEU A 156 6.11 8.05 -5.11
N THR A 157 6.01 6.82 -5.60
CA THR A 157 6.38 5.64 -4.81
C THR A 157 7.87 5.60 -4.49
N LEU A 158 8.76 5.95 -5.43
CA LEU A 158 10.21 6.08 -5.14
C LEU A 158 10.47 7.14 -4.07
N LYS A 159 9.76 8.27 -4.13
CA LYS A 159 9.88 9.31 -3.09
C LYS A 159 9.51 8.77 -1.72
N ALA A 160 8.40 8.03 -1.59
CA ALA A 160 7.99 7.41 -0.34
C ALA A 160 9.05 6.40 0.19
N HIS A 161 9.70 5.64 -0.71
CA HIS A 161 10.80 4.76 -0.35
C HIS A 161 12.03 5.53 0.16
N ILE A 162 12.38 6.65 -0.51
CA ILE A 162 13.52 7.50 -0.12
C ILE A 162 13.29 8.08 1.28
N GLU A 163 12.12 8.67 1.53
CA GLU A 163 11.75 9.20 2.86
C GLU A 163 11.84 8.13 3.96
N TYR A 164 11.39 6.89 3.66
CA TYR A 164 11.53 5.77 4.57
C TYR A 164 12.99 5.42 4.84
N LEU A 165 13.84 5.38 3.80
CA LEU A 165 15.27 5.05 3.95
C LEU A 165 16.05 6.14 4.71
N GLU A 166 15.76 7.40 4.44
CA GLU A 166 16.35 8.53 5.17
C GLU A 166 16.04 8.49 6.66
N ALA A 167 14.80 8.12 7.03
CA ALA A 167 14.40 7.96 8.42
C ALA A 167 15.06 6.76 9.14
N GLN A 168 15.68 5.82 8.42
CA GLN A 168 16.42 4.69 9.02
C GLN A 168 17.88 5.06 9.36
N VAL A 169 18.39 6.16 8.84
CA VAL A 169 19.80 6.57 9.01
C VAL A 169 19.97 7.60 10.15
N LEU A 170 18.86 8.17 10.62
CA LEU A 170 18.82 9.11 11.75
C LEU A 170 18.51 8.38 13.06
#